data_87094b27665c309b60170593cfdf7a1c
#
_entry.id   87094b27665c309b60170593cfdf7a1c
#
_cell.length_a   1.000
_cell.length_b   1.000
_cell.length_c   1.000
_cell.angle_alpha   90.00
_cell.angle_beta   90.00
_cell.angle_gamma   90.00
#
_symmetry.space_group_name_H-M   'P 1'
#
loop_
_entity.id
_entity.type
_entity.pdbx_description
1 polymer ?
#
loop_
_entity_poly.entity_id
_entity_poly.type
_entity_poly.pdbx_seq_one_letter_code
_entity_poly.pdbx_strand_id
1 'polypeptide(L)'
;IRLKKLISKRPIHTKESLIEYQQDIVSVTAQNILPIVASSLWAKKAKTTHHKFSTLEVIGLDLLANWTGEMSKYQPEPLIYVAWMRNLQMSIVQDELGNLSNQFQKFNPDFIKRVFLEKSIENSWCNLLVTNEVETCQEIAETSYKVTIAQLAKTYGSSITDWQWGIAHTSL
;
A
#
# COMPACT_ATOMS: atom_id res chain seq x y z
N ILE A 1 -8.06 8.40 16.12
CA ILE A 1 -7.81 7.02 16.54
C ILE A 1 -9.09 6.22 16.32
N ARG A 2 -9.01 5.03 15.65
CA ARG A 2 -10.16 4.20 15.24
C ARG A 2 -11.08 3.83 16.42
N LEU A 3 -10.50 3.31 17.50
CA LEU A 3 -11.25 2.90 18.70
C LEU A 3 -12.11 4.05 19.26
N LYS A 4 -11.58 5.27 19.32
CA LYS A 4 -12.37 6.44 19.77
C LYS A 4 -13.58 6.67 18.87
N LYS A 5 -13.43 6.55 17.54
CA LYS A 5 -14.55 6.68 16.59
C LYS A 5 -15.60 5.58 16.76
N LEU A 6 -15.17 4.34 17.06
CA LEU A 6 -16.10 3.23 17.30
C LEU A 6 -16.90 3.43 18.59
N ILE A 7 -16.23 3.78 19.67
CA ILE A 7 -16.87 4.06 20.96
C ILE A 7 -17.85 5.24 20.85
N SER A 8 -17.47 6.32 20.15
CA SER A 8 -18.33 7.52 20.01
C SER A 8 -19.60 7.30 19.17
N LYS A 9 -19.75 6.17 18.47
CA LYS A 9 -20.93 5.88 17.66
C LYS A 9 -22.18 5.53 18.45
N ARG A 10 -22.00 5.12 19.72
CA ARG A 10 -23.11 4.67 20.57
C ARG A 10 -23.01 5.35 21.94
N PRO A 11 -24.09 5.87 22.51
CA PRO A 11 -24.10 6.47 23.85
C PRO A 11 -24.04 5.41 24.96
N ILE A 12 -24.48 4.18 24.68
CA ILE A 12 -24.50 3.06 25.63
C ILE A 12 -23.79 1.86 24.98
N HIS A 13 -22.91 1.22 25.74
CA HIS A 13 -22.16 0.05 25.30
C HIS A 13 -22.64 -1.21 26.03
N THR A 14 -22.87 -2.27 25.28
CA THR A 14 -23.10 -3.62 25.80
C THR A 14 -21.83 -4.46 25.66
N LYS A 15 -21.82 -5.64 26.30
CA LYS A 15 -20.74 -6.61 26.14
C LYS A 15 -20.52 -6.99 24.67
N GLU A 16 -21.61 -7.20 23.94
CA GLU A 16 -21.60 -7.56 22.52
C GLU A 16 -20.97 -6.44 21.65
N SER A 17 -21.34 -5.19 21.93
CA SER A 17 -20.74 -4.04 21.22
C SER A 17 -19.24 -3.87 21.48
N LEU A 18 -18.76 -4.20 22.67
CA LEU A 18 -17.33 -4.17 22.99
C LEU A 18 -16.58 -5.31 22.29
N ILE A 19 -17.18 -6.50 22.18
CA ILE A 19 -16.62 -7.62 21.41
C ILE A 19 -16.52 -7.23 19.92
N GLU A 20 -17.56 -6.62 19.33
CA GLU A 20 -17.57 -6.10 17.97
C GLU A 20 -16.39 -5.12 17.73
N TYR A 21 -16.11 -4.22 18.69
CA TYR A 21 -15.00 -3.27 18.55
C TYR A 21 -13.63 -3.92 18.65
N GLN A 22 -13.49 -4.98 19.43
CA GLN A 22 -12.25 -5.75 19.52
C GLN A 22 -11.96 -6.55 18.25
N GLN A 23 -13.00 -6.91 17.50
CA GLN A 23 -12.89 -7.62 16.23
C GLN A 23 -12.73 -6.70 15.02
N ASP A 24 -12.70 -5.38 15.22
CA ASP A 24 -12.50 -4.42 14.14
C ASP A 24 -11.07 -4.54 13.57
N ILE A 25 -10.98 -4.94 12.31
CA ILE A 25 -9.72 -5.16 11.59
C ILE A 25 -9.43 -4.08 10.55
N VAL A 26 -10.10 -2.93 10.61
CA VAL A 26 -9.90 -1.85 9.63
C VAL A 26 -8.62 -1.07 9.91
N SER A 27 -7.74 -1.02 8.92
CA SER A 27 -6.51 -0.22 8.95
C SER A 27 -6.78 1.24 8.56
N VAL A 28 -6.81 2.12 9.56
CA VAL A 28 -6.88 3.58 9.32
C VAL A 28 -5.64 4.08 8.58
N THR A 29 -4.50 3.46 8.81
CA THR A 29 -3.26 3.77 8.09
C THR A 29 -3.43 3.53 6.59
N ALA A 30 -3.99 2.38 6.21
CA ALA A 30 -4.25 2.07 4.80
C ALA A 30 -5.22 3.08 4.18
N GLN A 31 -6.32 3.41 4.86
CA GLN A 31 -7.28 4.41 4.41
C GLN A 31 -6.66 5.79 4.15
N ASN A 32 -5.64 6.17 4.93
CA ASN A 32 -5.00 7.48 4.82
C ASN A 32 -3.86 7.52 3.80
N ILE A 33 -3.09 6.43 3.67
CA ILE A 33 -1.88 6.41 2.83
C ILE A 33 -2.19 5.98 1.40
N LEU A 34 -3.04 4.97 1.22
CA LEU A 34 -3.34 4.42 -0.10
C LEU A 34 -3.83 5.48 -1.11
N PRO A 35 -4.77 6.39 -0.78
CA PRO A 35 -5.18 7.43 -1.71
C PRO A 35 -4.05 8.39 -2.11
N ILE A 36 -3.11 8.67 -1.22
CA ILE A 36 -1.96 9.54 -1.50
C ILE A 36 -1.04 8.88 -2.52
N VAL A 37 -0.72 7.60 -2.32
CA VAL A 37 0.23 6.85 -3.15
C VAL A 37 -0.39 6.42 -4.48
N ALA A 38 -1.64 5.95 -4.47
CA ALA A 38 -2.29 5.32 -5.62
C ALA A 38 -3.01 6.28 -6.56
N SER A 39 -3.26 7.53 -6.17
CA SER A 39 -4.08 8.49 -6.94
C SER A 39 -3.62 8.66 -8.39
N SER A 40 -2.32 8.76 -8.62
CA SER A 40 -1.75 8.92 -9.97
C SER A 40 -1.93 7.64 -10.82
N LEU A 41 -1.80 6.46 -10.21
CA LEU A 41 -1.98 5.18 -10.89
C LEU A 41 -3.45 5.00 -11.32
N TRP A 42 -4.38 5.31 -10.44
CA TRP A 42 -5.82 5.29 -10.77
C TRP A 42 -6.17 6.28 -11.88
N ALA A 43 -5.62 7.49 -11.82
CA ALA A 43 -5.83 8.49 -12.87
C ALA A 43 -5.22 8.06 -14.21
N LYS A 44 -4.02 7.48 -14.21
CA LYS A 44 -3.38 6.91 -15.41
C LYS A 44 -4.19 5.76 -15.99
N LYS A 45 -4.65 4.82 -15.15
CA LYS A 45 -5.51 3.72 -15.56
C LYS A 45 -6.78 4.21 -16.25
N ALA A 46 -7.45 5.21 -15.69
CA ALA A 46 -8.69 5.76 -16.24
C ALA A 46 -8.51 6.46 -17.60
N LYS A 47 -7.33 7.02 -17.89
CA LYS A 47 -7.04 7.78 -19.12
C LYS A 47 -6.48 6.93 -20.26
N THR A 48 -5.96 5.73 -19.99
CA THR A 48 -5.19 4.98 -20.97
C THR A 48 -6.02 3.83 -21.56
N THR A 49 -6.39 3.95 -22.84
CA THR A 49 -6.99 2.88 -23.66
C THR A 49 -5.96 1.85 -24.14
N HIS A 50 -4.66 2.10 -23.99
CA HIS A 50 -3.57 1.22 -24.43
C HIS A 50 -2.66 0.82 -23.24
N HIS A 51 -2.71 -0.42 -22.88
CA HIS A 51 -1.79 -1.36 -22.20
C HIS A 51 -0.55 -0.82 -21.45
N LYS A 52 -0.71 0.22 -20.62
CA LYS A 52 0.36 0.63 -19.70
C LYS A 52 0.45 -0.32 -18.48
N PHE A 53 -0.64 -0.98 -18.15
CA PHE A 53 -0.75 -1.96 -17.07
C PHE A 53 -1.17 -3.32 -17.62
N SER A 54 -0.60 -4.39 -17.09
CA SER A 54 -1.04 -5.77 -17.36
C SER A 54 -2.44 -6.02 -16.76
N THR A 55 -3.09 -7.10 -17.17
CA THR A 55 -4.41 -7.49 -16.64
C THR A 55 -4.40 -7.63 -15.12
N LEU A 56 -3.35 -8.27 -14.54
CA LEU A 56 -3.22 -8.42 -13.09
C LEU A 56 -3.03 -7.07 -12.38
N GLU A 57 -2.23 -6.18 -12.95
CA GLU A 57 -2.04 -4.84 -12.39
C GLU A 57 -3.34 -4.03 -12.40
N VAL A 58 -4.14 -4.14 -13.48
CA VAL A 58 -5.45 -3.48 -13.56
C VAL A 58 -6.39 -4.02 -12.48
N ILE A 59 -6.52 -5.35 -12.37
CA ILE A 59 -7.38 -5.99 -11.35
C ILE A 59 -6.94 -5.57 -9.95
N GLY A 60 -5.63 -5.60 -9.66
CA GLY A 60 -5.10 -5.19 -8.35
C GLY A 60 -5.39 -3.72 -8.01
N LEU A 61 -5.30 -2.80 -9.00
CA LEU A 61 -5.67 -1.39 -8.81
C LEU A 61 -7.17 -1.22 -8.55
N ASP A 62 -8.02 -2.02 -9.21
CA ASP A 62 -9.47 -1.98 -8.99
C ASP A 62 -9.87 -2.49 -7.61
N LEU A 63 -9.25 -3.59 -7.16
CA LEU A 63 -9.42 -4.10 -5.82
C LEU A 63 -9.04 -3.04 -4.77
N LEU A 64 -7.85 -2.43 -4.90
CA LEU A 64 -7.39 -1.41 -3.98
C LEU A 64 -8.26 -0.14 -4.02
N ALA A 65 -8.81 0.24 -5.18
CA ALA A 65 -9.68 1.41 -5.29
C ALA A 65 -11.01 1.25 -4.55
N ASN A 66 -11.53 0.03 -4.48
CA ASN A 66 -12.79 -0.30 -3.79
C ASN A 66 -12.58 -0.81 -2.35
N TRP A 67 -11.32 -0.96 -1.92
CA TRP A 67 -11.00 -1.51 -0.61
C TRP A 67 -11.29 -0.54 0.52
N THR A 68 -12.00 -1.01 1.54
CA THR A 68 -12.36 -0.23 2.73
C THR A 68 -11.25 -0.11 3.77
N GLY A 69 -10.12 -0.77 3.54
CA GLY A 69 -9.03 -0.88 4.51
C GLY A 69 -9.21 -2.03 5.51
N GLU A 70 -10.19 -2.91 5.29
CA GLU A 70 -10.40 -4.09 6.13
C GLU A 70 -9.31 -5.14 5.89
N MET A 71 -8.59 -5.51 6.97
CA MET A 71 -7.46 -6.45 6.91
C MET A 71 -7.93 -7.90 7.01
N SER A 72 -8.91 -8.27 6.18
CA SER A 72 -9.46 -9.64 6.15
C SER A 72 -8.41 -10.65 5.66
N LYS A 73 -8.25 -11.75 6.41
CA LYS A 73 -7.33 -12.82 6.05
C LYS A 73 -7.67 -13.57 4.76
N TYR A 74 -8.91 -13.44 4.30
CA TYR A 74 -9.42 -14.14 3.12
C TYR A 74 -9.36 -13.29 1.85
N GLN A 75 -8.94 -12.02 1.96
CA GLN A 75 -8.95 -11.07 0.83
C GLN A 75 -7.53 -10.78 0.33
N PRO A 76 -7.37 -10.48 -0.97
CA PRO A 76 -6.09 -10.15 -1.58
C PRO A 76 -5.63 -8.71 -1.31
N GLU A 77 -6.56 -7.76 -1.10
CA GLU A 77 -6.25 -6.34 -0.98
C GLU A 77 -5.25 -6.04 0.14
N PRO A 78 -5.37 -6.62 1.36
CA PRO A 78 -4.39 -6.41 2.41
C PRO A 78 -2.99 -6.89 2.02
N LEU A 79 -2.91 -8.03 1.32
CA LEU A 79 -1.64 -8.58 0.86
C LEU A 79 -0.98 -7.67 -0.17
N ILE A 80 -1.74 -7.23 -1.18
CA ILE A 80 -1.25 -6.32 -2.21
C ILE A 80 -0.78 -5.01 -1.57
N TYR A 81 -1.60 -4.42 -0.70
CA TYR A 81 -1.28 -3.17 -0.01
C TYR A 81 0.01 -3.27 0.80
N VAL A 82 0.13 -4.27 1.67
CA VAL A 82 1.29 -4.41 2.57
C VAL A 82 2.56 -4.68 1.78
N ALA A 83 2.51 -5.56 0.78
CA ALA A 83 3.65 -5.86 -0.08
C ALA A 83 4.08 -4.62 -0.88
N TRP A 84 3.12 -3.89 -1.46
CA TRP A 84 3.41 -2.67 -2.21
C TRP A 84 4.04 -1.58 -1.33
N MET A 85 3.46 -1.30 -0.16
CA MET A 85 3.99 -0.27 0.73
C MET A 85 5.41 -0.58 1.22
N ARG A 86 5.73 -1.87 1.44
CA ARG A 86 7.09 -2.31 1.76
C ARG A 86 8.05 -2.08 0.59
N ASN A 87 7.68 -2.52 -0.61
CA ASN A 87 8.51 -2.35 -1.80
C ASN A 87 8.72 -0.86 -2.12
N LEU A 88 7.67 -0.05 -2.02
CA LEU A 88 7.76 1.39 -2.22
C LEU A 88 8.73 2.05 -1.24
N GLN A 89 8.58 1.77 0.06
CA GLN A 89 9.48 2.32 1.08
C GLN A 89 10.93 1.87 0.83
N MET A 90 11.14 0.59 0.52
CA MET A 90 12.48 0.07 0.26
C MET A 90 13.11 0.69 -0.99
N SER A 91 12.35 0.92 -2.06
CA SER A 91 12.84 1.60 -3.27
C SER A 91 13.35 3.01 -2.95
N ILE A 92 12.62 3.76 -2.11
CA ILE A 92 13.01 5.11 -1.70
C ILE A 92 14.22 5.08 -0.76
N VAL A 93 14.16 4.25 0.29
CA VAL A 93 15.17 4.23 1.36
C VAL A 93 16.48 3.60 0.88
N GLN A 94 16.45 2.63 -0.03
CA GLN A 94 17.64 1.94 -0.52
C GLN A 94 18.55 2.87 -1.34
N ASP A 95 17.98 3.77 -2.10
CA ASP A 95 18.72 4.75 -2.88
C ASP A 95 19.56 5.69 -1.99
N GLU A 96 18.93 6.23 -0.96
CA GLU A 96 19.55 7.20 -0.06
C GLU A 96 20.51 6.57 0.97
N LEU A 97 20.17 5.38 1.46
CA LEU A 97 20.87 4.75 2.58
C LEU A 97 21.72 3.54 2.20
N GLY A 98 21.66 3.06 0.96
CA GLY A 98 22.41 1.90 0.50
C GLY A 98 22.25 0.70 1.46
N ASN A 99 23.35 0.17 1.97
CA ASN A 99 23.36 -0.99 2.88
C ASN A 99 22.66 -0.74 4.22
N LEU A 100 22.49 0.51 4.66
CA LEU A 100 21.78 0.86 5.89
C LEU A 100 20.27 0.70 5.75
N SER A 101 19.75 0.64 4.53
CA SER A 101 18.31 0.44 4.25
C SER A 101 17.73 -0.80 4.92
N ASN A 102 18.54 -1.84 5.15
CA ASN A 102 18.13 -3.06 5.85
C ASN A 102 17.62 -2.82 7.28
N GLN A 103 17.97 -1.70 7.91
CA GLN A 103 17.47 -1.31 9.22
C GLN A 103 16.05 -0.68 9.15
N PHE A 104 15.59 -0.33 7.95
CA PHE A 104 14.32 0.38 7.70
C PHE A 104 13.27 -0.50 7.03
N GLN A 105 13.30 -1.80 7.23
CA GLN A 105 12.35 -2.74 6.63
C GLN A 105 10.92 -2.62 7.18
N LYS A 106 10.77 -2.06 8.39
CA LYS A 106 9.46 -1.83 8.98
C LYS A 106 8.79 -0.64 8.30
N PHE A 107 7.62 -0.87 7.71
CA PHE A 107 6.86 0.20 7.06
C PHE A 107 6.55 1.36 8.00
N ASN A 108 6.91 2.57 7.58
CA ASN A 108 6.64 3.81 8.29
C ASN A 108 5.69 4.69 7.46
N PRO A 109 4.40 4.72 7.81
CA PRO A 109 3.40 5.47 7.06
C PRO A 109 3.60 6.99 7.11
N ASP A 110 4.11 7.52 8.23
CA ASP A 110 4.35 8.96 8.36
C ASP A 110 5.52 9.42 7.49
N PHE A 111 6.54 8.58 7.33
CA PHE A 111 7.64 8.83 6.40
C PHE A 111 7.10 8.89 4.96
N ILE A 112 6.39 7.86 4.50
CA ILE A 112 5.80 7.83 3.14
C ILE A 112 4.88 9.02 2.91
N LYS A 113 4.02 9.35 3.88
CA LYS A 113 3.15 10.52 3.78
C LYS A 113 3.92 11.81 3.58
N ARG A 114 5.00 12.03 4.34
CA ARG A 114 5.84 13.23 4.21
C ARG A 114 6.50 13.30 2.84
N VAL A 115 7.11 12.21 2.40
CA VAL A 115 7.78 12.11 1.09
C VAL A 115 6.83 12.44 -0.05
N PHE A 116 5.60 11.89 -0.04
CA PHE A 116 4.61 12.13 -1.09
C PHE A 116 3.94 13.51 -1.04
N LEU A 117 3.98 14.20 0.08
CA LEU A 117 3.45 15.55 0.24
C LEU A 117 4.54 16.62 0.12
N GLU A 118 5.80 16.24 0.02
CA GLU A 118 6.94 17.14 -0.24
C GLU A 118 6.77 17.83 -1.60
N LYS A 119 6.97 19.14 -1.62
CA LYS A 119 6.81 19.94 -2.83
C LYS A 119 8.14 20.27 -3.51
N SER A 120 9.27 20.05 -2.82
CA SER A 120 10.59 20.29 -3.39
C SER A 120 10.99 19.09 -4.24
N ILE A 121 11.26 19.32 -5.52
CA ILE A 121 11.72 18.28 -6.44
C ILE A 121 13.23 18.03 -6.26
N GLU A 122 14.01 19.10 -6.02
CA GLU A 122 15.47 19.02 -5.98
C GLU A 122 16.02 18.23 -4.80
N ASN A 123 15.29 18.18 -3.67
CA ASN A 123 15.65 17.41 -2.47
C ASN A 123 14.64 16.31 -2.16
N SER A 124 13.97 15.80 -3.18
CA SER A 124 12.95 14.76 -3.00
C SER A 124 13.62 13.40 -2.79
N TRP A 125 13.19 12.68 -1.77
CA TRP A 125 13.53 11.27 -1.56
C TRP A 125 13.13 10.35 -2.72
N CYS A 126 12.34 10.85 -3.66
CA CYS A 126 11.91 10.11 -4.85
C CYS A 126 12.81 10.33 -6.06
N ASN A 127 13.79 11.23 -5.98
CA ASN A 127 14.77 11.41 -7.03
C ASN A 127 15.92 10.42 -6.82
N LEU A 128 15.90 9.32 -7.57
CA LEU A 128 16.87 8.25 -7.40
C LEU A 128 18.26 8.66 -7.92
N LEU A 129 19.25 8.60 -7.05
CA LEU A 129 20.65 8.99 -7.35
C LEU A 129 21.31 8.04 -8.38
N VAL A 130 20.77 6.84 -8.56
CA VAL A 130 21.30 5.81 -9.46
C VAL A 130 20.93 6.08 -10.92
N THR A 131 19.91 6.89 -11.16
CA THR A 131 19.45 7.23 -12.51
C THR A 131 19.93 8.63 -12.89
N ASN A 132 20.10 8.88 -14.21
CA ASN A 132 20.44 10.22 -14.72
C ASN A 132 19.18 11.08 -14.98
N GLU A 133 18.01 10.58 -14.60
CA GLU A 133 16.72 11.25 -14.79
C GLU A 133 16.12 11.58 -13.41
N VAL A 134 15.38 12.69 -13.35
CA VAL A 134 14.68 13.10 -12.13
C VAL A 134 13.35 12.36 -12.05
N GLU A 135 13.24 11.39 -11.15
CA GLU A 135 12.00 10.67 -10.94
C GLU A 135 11.08 11.39 -9.97
N THR A 136 9.80 11.17 -10.19
CA THR A 136 8.74 11.62 -9.30
C THR A 136 8.30 10.48 -8.37
N CYS A 137 7.77 10.82 -7.20
CA CYS A 137 7.19 9.83 -6.27
C CYS A 137 6.10 8.98 -6.94
N GLN A 138 5.40 9.52 -7.92
CA GLN A 138 4.39 8.81 -8.70
C GLN A 138 4.99 7.73 -9.61
N GLU A 139 6.16 7.98 -10.18
CA GLU A 139 6.88 7.00 -11.02
C GLU A 139 7.46 5.88 -10.16
N ILE A 140 8.03 6.22 -9.02
CA ILE A 140 8.50 5.23 -8.04
C ILE A 140 7.33 4.38 -7.52
N ALA A 141 6.17 4.99 -7.24
CA ALA A 141 4.98 4.25 -6.84
C ALA A 141 4.50 3.30 -7.93
N GLU A 142 4.49 3.74 -9.20
CA GLU A 142 4.11 2.89 -10.33
C GLU A 142 5.08 1.72 -10.50
N THR A 143 6.37 1.98 -10.49
CA THR A 143 7.40 0.95 -10.65
C THR A 143 7.35 -0.07 -9.53
N SER A 144 7.31 0.39 -8.27
CA SER A 144 7.20 -0.49 -7.10
C SER A 144 5.91 -1.30 -7.08
N TYR A 145 4.79 -0.74 -7.58
CA TYR A 145 3.53 -1.46 -7.73
C TYR A 145 3.65 -2.62 -8.72
N LYS A 146 4.19 -2.36 -9.92
CA LYS A 146 4.40 -3.39 -10.95
C LYS A 146 5.30 -4.52 -10.46
N VAL A 147 6.41 -4.17 -9.81
CA VAL A 147 7.32 -5.14 -9.18
C VAL A 147 6.57 -5.98 -8.14
N THR A 148 5.74 -5.35 -7.32
CA THR A 148 4.94 -6.03 -6.29
C THR A 148 3.99 -7.05 -6.91
N ILE A 149 3.21 -6.65 -7.91
CA ILE A 149 2.26 -7.55 -8.58
C ILE A 149 2.99 -8.73 -9.22
N ALA A 150 4.13 -8.49 -9.87
CA ALA A 150 4.94 -9.56 -10.47
C ALA A 150 5.49 -10.54 -9.41
N GLN A 151 5.96 -10.04 -8.26
CA GLN A 151 6.44 -10.87 -7.15
C GLN A 151 5.30 -11.70 -6.53
N LEU A 152 4.14 -11.11 -6.30
CA LEU A 152 2.97 -11.81 -5.77
C LEU A 152 2.48 -12.88 -6.75
N ALA A 153 2.43 -12.57 -8.04
CA ALA A 153 2.07 -13.55 -9.07
C ALA A 153 3.06 -14.74 -9.14
N LYS A 154 4.35 -14.47 -8.97
CA LYS A 154 5.38 -15.50 -8.89
C LYS A 154 5.23 -16.40 -7.67
N THR A 155 4.82 -15.83 -6.52
CA THR A 155 4.73 -16.55 -5.24
C THR A 155 3.41 -17.28 -5.08
N TYR A 156 2.30 -16.65 -5.45
CA TYR A 156 0.94 -17.13 -5.17
C TYR A 156 0.16 -17.54 -6.43
N GLY A 157 0.78 -17.45 -7.61
CA GLY A 157 0.14 -17.76 -8.89
C GLY A 157 -0.54 -16.57 -9.55
N SER A 158 -1.01 -16.78 -10.80
CA SER A 158 -1.59 -15.71 -11.64
C SER A 158 -3.06 -15.39 -11.34
N SER A 159 -3.71 -16.11 -10.43
CA SER A 159 -5.09 -15.84 -9.99
C SER A 159 -5.08 -14.96 -8.76
N ILE A 160 -5.43 -13.68 -8.93
CA ILE A 160 -5.39 -12.68 -7.84
C ILE A 160 -6.38 -13.01 -6.71
N THR A 161 -7.47 -13.74 -7.03
CA THR A 161 -8.47 -14.21 -6.06
C THR A 161 -7.90 -15.22 -5.05
N ASP A 162 -6.79 -15.87 -5.39
CA ASP A 162 -6.14 -16.86 -4.53
C ASP A 162 -5.09 -16.22 -3.61
N TRP A 163 -4.82 -14.92 -3.78
CA TRP A 163 -3.88 -14.16 -2.96
C TRP A 163 -4.52 -13.76 -1.63
N GLN A 164 -4.45 -14.65 -0.66
CA GLN A 164 -5.06 -14.42 0.64
C GLN A 164 -4.05 -13.86 1.63
N TRP A 165 -4.41 -12.76 2.30
CA TRP A 165 -3.58 -12.14 3.34
C TRP A 165 -3.19 -13.13 4.44
N GLY A 166 -4.11 -14.00 4.85
CA GLY A 166 -3.86 -14.99 5.90
C GLY A 166 -2.81 -16.04 5.55
N ILE A 167 -2.60 -16.35 4.26
CA ILE A 167 -1.55 -17.28 3.83
C ILE A 167 -0.16 -16.64 3.96
N ALA A 168 -0.07 -15.34 3.64
CA ALA A 168 1.18 -14.59 3.72
C ALA A 168 1.52 -14.12 5.14
N HIS A 169 0.50 -14.00 5.99
CA HIS A 169 0.62 -13.49 7.37
C HIS A 169 0.41 -14.62 8.38
N THR A 170 1.14 -15.71 8.21
CA THR A 170 1.22 -16.78 9.22
C THR A 170 2.24 -16.39 10.27
N SER A 171 1.83 -16.33 11.53
CA SER A 171 2.77 -16.34 12.65
C SER A 171 3.41 -17.72 12.73
N LEU A 172 4.73 -17.76 12.65
CA LEU A 172 5.53 -18.94 12.98
C LEU A 172 5.46 -19.22 14.48
#